data_6afebe43074a9af27a6788c7493540d0
#
_entry.id   6afebe43074a9af27a6788c7493540d0
#
_cell.length_a   1.000
_cell.length_b   1.000
_cell.length_c   1.000
_cell.angle_alpha   90.00
_cell.angle_beta   90.00
_cell.angle_gamma   90.00
#
_symmetry.space_group_name_H-M   'P 1'
#
loop_
_entity.id
_entity.type
_entity.pdbx_description
1 polymer ?
#
loop_
_entity_poly.entity_id
_entity_poly.type
_entity_poly.pdbx_seq_one_letter_code
_entity_poly.pdbx_strand_id
1 'polypeptide(L)'
;MKEVSITDDMRKRARLISNPDVVFNQNKTGSRAGYIGALGEIVVADYLGVKPHNNNEVYNYDMVWNDNNIEVKTMNLYYPPKEGTDCCTTTYYDQKCDMYFFVGLLNDKSKAWIEGCIYSKDFFKKANYIKKGTTRSDGFTYKWDNWVVKVKDLSSVDKVLSNTTGLDTFL
;
A
#
# COMPACT_ATOMS: atom_id res chain seq x y z
N MET A 1 1.70 11.13 7.90
CA MET A 1 1.64 9.68 8.24
C MET A 1 0.61 9.45 9.34
N LYS A 2 -0.13 8.35 9.27
CA LYS A 2 -1.12 7.96 10.27
C LYS A 2 -0.73 6.63 10.90
N GLU A 3 -0.47 6.61 12.20
CA GLU A 3 -0.21 5.37 12.95
C GLU A 3 -1.53 4.65 13.24
N VAL A 4 -1.54 3.32 13.07
CA VAL A 4 -2.67 2.43 13.30
C VAL A 4 -2.20 1.24 14.14
N SER A 5 -2.85 0.97 15.26
CA SER A 5 -2.64 -0.26 16.03
C SER A 5 -3.34 -1.44 15.34
N ILE A 6 -2.62 -2.52 15.12
CA ILE A 6 -3.16 -3.72 14.48
C ILE A 6 -3.95 -4.53 15.47
N THR A 7 -5.24 -4.71 15.21
CA THR A 7 -6.15 -5.50 16.05
C THR A 7 -6.14 -6.97 15.65
N ASP A 8 -6.65 -7.84 16.53
CA ASP A 8 -6.81 -9.27 16.24
C ASP A 8 -7.85 -9.51 15.15
N ASP A 9 -8.87 -8.64 15.05
CA ASP A 9 -9.84 -8.69 13.96
C ASP A 9 -9.17 -8.40 12.60
N MET A 10 -8.34 -7.37 12.50
CA MET A 10 -7.56 -7.08 11.29
C MET A 10 -6.68 -8.27 10.89
N ARG A 11 -5.99 -8.89 11.85
CA ARG A 11 -5.17 -10.10 11.60
C ARG A 11 -6.01 -11.26 11.10
N LYS A 12 -7.20 -11.50 11.69
CA LYS A 12 -8.13 -12.55 11.29
C LYS A 12 -8.62 -12.33 9.86
N ARG A 13 -9.06 -11.14 9.53
CA ARG A 13 -9.51 -10.77 8.17
C ARG A 13 -8.39 -10.92 7.13
N ALA A 14 -7.17 -10.46 7.46
CA ALA A 14 -6.01 -10.60 6.58
C ALA A 14 -5.68 -12.07 6.28
N ARG A 15 -5.79 -12.97 7.26
CA ARG A 15 -5.60 -14.41 7.04
C ARG A 15 -6.65 -15.01 6.11
N LEU A 16 -7.91 -14.58 6.21
CA LEU A 16 -8.97 -15.03 5.32
C LEU A 16 -8.73 -14.61 3.86
N ILE A 17 -8.27 -13.38 3.64
CA ILE A 17 -7.94 -12.85 2.32
C ILE A 17 -6.69 -13.52 1.74
N SER A 18 -5.67 -13.77 2.57
CA SER A 18 -4.38 -14.32 2.14
C SER A 18 -4.32 -15.84 2.10
N ASN A 19 -5.44 -16.56 2.25
CA ASN A 19 -5.48 -18.01 2.23
C ASN A 19 -4.93 -18.56 0.90
N PRO A 20 -3.87 -19.38 0.91
CA PRO A 20 -3.23 -19.92 -0.30
C PRO A 20 -4.17 -20.77 -1.17
N ASP A 21 -5.21 -21.36 -0.58
CA ASP A 21 -6.22 -22.14 -1.32
C ASP A 21 -7.14 -21.26 -2.20
N VAL A 22 -7.13 -19.95 -1.98
CA VAL A 22 -7.95 -18.94 -2.68
C VAL A 22 -7.10 -18.04 -3.57
N VAL A 23 -5.82 -17.90 -3.27
CA VAL A 23 -4.92 -16.99 -3.97
C VAL A 23 -4.38 -17.66 -5.24
N PHE A 24 -4.86 -17.21 -6.38
CA PHE A 24 -4.30 -17.54 -7.69
C PHE A 24 -2.78 -17.30 -7.74
N ASN A 25 -2.07 -18.13 -8.50
CA ASN A 25 -0.62 -18.21 -8.73
C ASN A 25 0.11 -16.91 -9.14
N GLN A 26 -0.47 -15.73 -8.95
CA GLN A 26 0.11 -14.44 -9.35
C GLN A 26 0.92 -13.73 -8.26
N ASN A 27 0.88 -14.20 -7.00
CA ASN A 27 1.75 -13.66 -5.95
C ASN A 27 3.18 -14.18 -6.12
N LYS A 28 4.01 -13.43 -6.81
CA LYS A 28 5.45 -13.72 -7.02
C LYS A 28 6.27 -13.86 -5.73
N THR A 29 5.69 -13.57 -4.58
CA THR A 29 6.39 -13.41 -3.30
C THR A 29 6.00 -14.46 -2.24
N GLY A 30 5.08 -15.38 -2.54
CA GLY A 30 4.68 -16.48 -1.65
C GLY A 30 3.69 -16.09 -0.54
N SER A 31 3.18 -17.08 0.21
CA SER A 31 2.09 -16.94 1.20
C SER A 31 2.32 -15.89 2.31
N ARG A 32 3.59 -15.71 2.75
CA ARG A 32 3.90 -14.70 3.79
C ARG A 32 3.75 -13.27 3.26
N ALA A 33 4.10 -13.02 2.02
CA ALA A 33 3.95 -11.71 1.41
C ALA A 33 2.49 -11.39 1.10
N GLY A 34 1.70 -12.40 0.75
CA GLY A 34 0.25 -12.27 0.61
C GLY A 34 -0.41 -11.78 1.92
N TYR A 35 -0.05 -12.35 3.07
CA TYR A 35 -0.57 -11.91 4.37
C TYR A 35 -0.18 -10.46 4.72
N ILE A 36 1.07 -10.05 4.42
CA ILE A 36 1.54 -8.68 4.67
C ILE A 36 0.76 -7.69 3.79
N GLY A 37 0.58 -8.00 2.52
CA GLY A 37 -0.23 -7.20 1.59
C GLY A 37 -1.67 -7.07 2.09
N ALA A 38 -2.34 -8.20 2.33
CA ALA A 38 -3.71 -8.24 2.83
C ALA A 38 -3.91 -7.45 4.13
N LEU A 39 -2.93 -7.47 5.03
CA LEU A 39 -3.01 -6.68 6.27
C LEU A 39 -2.92 -5.18 6.01
N GLY A 40 -2.07 -4.75 5.07
CA GLY A 40 -2.01 -3.35 4.64
C GLY A 40 -3.29 -2.89 3.95
N GLU A 41 -3.88 -3.72 3.08
CA GLU A 41 -5.17 -3.45 2.43
C GLU A 41 -6.27 -3.25 3.48
N ILE A 42 -6.33 -4.10 4.51
CA ILE A 42 -7.30 -3.96 5.61
C ILE A 42 -7.09 -2.68 6.41
N VAL A 43 -5.83 -2.31 6.70
CA VAL A 43 -5.51 -1.06 7.41
C VAL A 43 -6.02 0.15 6.64
N VAL A 44 -5.81 0.19 5.33
CA VAL A 44 -6.29 1.29 4.48
C VAL A 44 -7.81 1.26 4.36
N ALA A 45 -8.40 0.09 4.12
CA ALA A 45 -9.85 -0.07 3.98
C ALA A 45 -10.61 0.39 5.24
N ASP A 46 -10.15 -0.02 6.42
CA ASP A 46 -10.75 0.40 7.70
C ASP A 46 -10.61 1.91 7.92
N TYR A 47 -9.46 2.48 7.55
CA TYR A 47 -9.22 3.92 7.66
C TYR A 47 -10.12 4.74 6.73
N LEU A 48 -10.36 4.25 5.51
CA LEU A 48 -11.21 4.89 4.51
C LEU A 48 -12.70 4.58 4.68
N GLY A 49 -13.07 3.62 5.55
CA GLY A 49 -14.45 3.16 5.73
C GLY A 49 -15.00 2.36 4.56
N VAL A 50 -14.14 1.69 3.80
CA VAL A 50 -14.50 0.85 2.64
C VAL A 50 -14.16 -0.62 2.88
N LYS A 51 -14.50 -1.49 1.93
CA LYS A 51 -14.12 -2.90 1.96
C LYS A 51 -13.07 -3.18 0.88
N PRO A 52 -12.02 -3.97 1.17
CA PRO A 52 -11.14 -4.46 0.12
C PRO A 52 -11.91 -5.41 -0.80
N HIS A 53 -11.46 -5.51 -2.06
CA HIS A 53 -12.02 -6.49 -2.99
C HIS A 53 -11.71 -7.92 -2.53
N ASN A 54 -12.63 -8.84 -2.81
CA ASN A 54 -12.36 -10.26 -2.63
C ASN A 54 -11.35 -10.73 -3.67
N ASN A 55 -10.30 -11.41 -3.23
CA ASN A 55 -9.22 -11.93 -4.08
C ASN A 55 -9.65 -12.99 -5.12
N ASN A 56 -10.95 -13.33 -5.19
CA ASN A 56 -11.51 -14.26 -6.17
C ASN A 56 -11.69 -13.65 -7.57
N GLU A 57 -11.50 -12.35 -7.70
CA GLU A 57 -11.59 -11.63 -8.97
C GLU A 57 -10.26 -10.95 -9.27
N VAL A 58 -9.83 -11.03 -10.52
CA VAL A 58 -8.57 -10.41 -10.98
C VAL A 58 -8.79 -8.92 -11.13
N TYR A 59 -8.65 -8.18 -10.05
CA TYR A 59 -8.65 -6.73 -10.09
C TYR A 59 -7.23 -6.19 -10.24
N ASN A 60 -7.11 -5.07 -10.94
CA ASN A 60 -5.85 -4.31 -11.04
C ASN A 60 -5.67 -3.33 -9.88
N TYR A 61 -6.54 -3.39 -8.86
CA TYR A 61 -6.56 -2.53 -7.68
C TYR A 61 -7.24 -3.27 -6.50
N ASP A 62 -6.97 -2.82 -5.28
CA ASP A 62 -7.37 -3.51 -4.05
C ASP A 62 -8.73 -3.07 -3.52
N MET A 63 -9.16 -1.83 -3.80
CA MET A 63 -10.45 -1.29 -3.37
C MET A 63 -10.83 -0.06 -4.18
N VAL A 64 -12.09 0.38 -4.04
CA VAL A 64 -12.59 1.65 -4.59
C VAL A 64 -12.92 2.60 -3.45
N TRP A 65 -12.51 3.85 -3.59
CA TRP A 65 -12.84 4.93 -2.67
C TRP A 65 -13.04 6.24 -3.43
N ASN A 66 -14.24 6.87 -3.25
CA ASN A 66 -14.63 8.10 -3.96
C ASN A 66 -14.34 8.02 -5.47
N ASP A 67 -14.84 6.99 -6.12
CA ASP A 67 -14.67 6.69 -7.55
C ASP A 67 -13.21 6.52 -8.02
N ASN A 68 -12.26 6.42 -7.09
CA ASN A 68 -10.88 6.11 -7.40
C ASN A 68 -10.56 4.64 -7.12
N ASN A 69 -9.90 4.00 -8.06
CA ASN A 69 -9.32 2.67 -7.91
C ASN A 69 -8.02 2.77 -7.10
N ILE A 70 -8.01 2.18 -5.92
CA ILE A 70 -6.90 2.27 -4.95
C ILE A 70 -6.07 1.00 -5.00
N GLU A 71 -4.76 1.17 -5.11
CA GLU A 71 -3.76 0.11 -4.93
C GLU A 71 -2.96 0.37 -3.66
N VAL A 72 -2.83 -0.64 -2.81
CA VAL A 72 -2.08 -0.57 -1.55
C VAL A 72 -0.74 -1.28 -1.69
N LYS A 73 0.34 -0.59 -1.40
CA LYS A 73 1.69 -1.17 -1.36
C LYS A 73 2.17 -1.23 0.08
N THR A 74 2.38 -2.43 0.58
CA THR A 74 2.77 -2.68 1.97
C THR A 74 4.22 -3.12 2.07
N MET A 75 4.98 -2.45 2.93
CA MET A 75 6.36 -2.81 3.27
C MET A 75 6.48 -3.25 4.71
N ASN A 76 7.28 -4.28 4.95
CA ASN A 76 7.63 -4.69 6.29
C ASN A 76 8.80 -3.83 6.81
N LEU A 77 8.61 -3.19 7.97
CA LEU A 77 9.57 -2.28 8.58
C LEU A 77 10.09 -2.83 9.90
N TYR A 78 11.35 -2.57 10.22
CA TYR A 78 11.93 -2.85 11.55
C TYR A 78 11.75 -1.69 12.52
N TYR A 79 11.57 -0.48 12.01
CA TYR A 79 11.41 0.77 12.77
C TYR A 79 10.29 1.60 12.16
N PRO A 80 9.69 2.53 12.93
CA PRO A 80 8.73 3.50 12.40
C PRO A 80 9.28 4.24 11.17
N PRO A 81 8.45 4.47 10.14
CA PRO A 81 8.89 5.19 8.94
C PRO A 81 9.23 6.64 9.26
N LYS A 82 10.11 7.21 8.44
CA LYS A 82 10.54 8.61 8.49
C LYS A 82 10.27 9.27 7.13
N GLU A 83 10.39 10.58 7.03
CA GLU A 83 10.24 11.32 5.77
C GLU A 83 11.13 10.78 4.64
N GLY A 84 12.32 10.28 4.98
CA GLY A 84 13.27 9.69 4.04
C GLY A 84 13.04 8.21 3.73
N THR A 85 12.05 7.55 4.32
CA THR A 85 11.74 6.13 4.06
C THR A 85 11.29 5.95 2.61
N ASP A 86 11.78 4.87 1.99
CA ASP A 86 11.42 4.49 0.62
C ASP A 86 10.03 3.85 0.57
N CYS A 87 9.20 4.34 -0.33
CA CYS A 87 7.93 3.76 -0.72
C CYS A 87 8.07 3.17 -2.12
N CYS A 88 8.02 1.84 -2.22
CA CYS A 88 8.39 1.13 -3.43
C CYS A 88 7.17 0.44 -4.06
N THR A 89 7.16 0.39 -5.39
CA THR A 89 6.29 -0.50 -6.15
C THR A 89 7.07 -1.20 -7.25
N THR A 90 6.83 -2.51 -7.39
CA THR A 90 7.33 -3.33 -8.50
C THR A 90 6.33 -3.31 -9.64
N THR A 91 5.80 -2.18 -10.02
CA THR A 91 4.75 -2.10 -11.03
C THR A 91 5.23 -2.60 -12.38
N TYR A 92 4.52 -3.60 -12.89
CA TYR A 92 4.40 -3.77 -14.33
C TYR A 92 3.54 -2.62 -14.85
N TYR A 93 3.89 -2.09 -16.02
CA TYR A 93 3.28 -0.92 -16.66
C TYR A 93 1.76 -0.99 -16.87
N ASP A 94 1.12 -2.12 -16.55
CA ASP A 94 -0.30 -2.39 -16.81
C ASP A 94 -1.21 -2.27 -15.57
N GLN A 95 -0.69 -1.85 -14.40
CA GLN A 95 -1.54 -1.71 -13.22
C GLN A 95 -2.45 -0.49 -13.35
N LYS A 96 -3.74 -0.74 -13.50
CA LYS A 96 -4.77 0.29 -13.72
C LYS A 96 -5.35 0.73 -12.37
N CYS A 97 -4.62 1.57 -11.64
CA CYS A 97 -5.15 2.24 -10.46
C CYS A 97 -5.04 3.76 -10.61
N ASP A 98 -5.90 4.47 -9.89
CA ASP A 98 -5.91 5.94 -9.86
C ASP A 98 -4.98 6.47 -8.79
N MET A 99 -4.87 5.77 -7.66
CA MET A 99 -4.04 6.16 -6.52
C MET A 99 -3.30 4.99 -5.90
N TYR A 100 -2.08 5.25 -5.46
CA TYR A 100 -1.31 4.38 -4.57
C TYR A 100 -1.43 4.86 -3.13
N PHE A 101 -1.67 3.91 -2.21
CA PHE A 101 -1.48 4.08 -0.78
C PHE A 101 -0.28 3.27 -0.34
N PHE A 102 0.60 3.87 0.46
CA PHE A 102 1.77 3.18 1.00
C PHE A 102 1.59 2.93 2.49
N VAL A 103 1.87 1.70 2.89
CA VAL A 103 1.74 1.23 4.27
C VAL A 103 3.04 0.61 4.74
N GLY A 104 3.60 1.15 5.80
CA GLY A 104 4.68 0.53 6.55
C GLY A 104 4.11 -0.34 7.67
N LEU A 105 4.40 -1.62 7.67
CA LEU A 105 3.97 -2.56 8.70
C LEU A 105 5.15 -2.96 9.58
N LEU A 106 5.07 -2.73 10.90
CA LEU A 106 6.11 -3.13 11.83
C LEU A 106 6.32 -4.65 11.79
N ASN A 107 7.55 -5.12 11.89
CA ASN A 107 7.89 -6.53 11.68
C ASN A 107 7.16 -7.49 12.63
N ASP A 108 6.86 -7.06 13.87
CA ASP A 108 6.07 -7.82 14.85
C ASP A 108 4.56 -7.77 14.62
N LYS A 109 4.10 -6.98 13.62
CA LYS A 109 2.69 -6.78 13.27
C LYS A 109 1.85 -6.14 14.39
N SER A 110 2.46 -5.41 15.30
CA SER A 110 1.74 -4.66 16.34
C SER A 110 1.16 -3.34 15.83
N LYS A 111 1.88 -2.71 14.88
CA LYS A 111 1.54 -1.40 14.33
C LYS A 111 1.75 -1.32 12.83
N ALA A 112 0.97 -0.45 12.21
CA ALA A 112 1.16 0.01 10.84
C ALA A 112 1.17 1.53 10.78
N TRP A 113 1.74 2.07 9.72
CA TRP A 113 1.65 3.49 9.36
C TRP A 113 1.12 3.59 7.94
N ILE A 114 0.00 4.30 7.76
CA ILE A 114 -0.37 4.79 6.43
C ILE A 114 0.58 5.95 6.16
N GLU A 115 1.60 5.70 5.37
CA GLU A 115 2.71 6.61 5.10
C GLU A 115 2.25 7.81 4.28
N GLY A 116 1.27 7.60 3.41
CA GLY A 116 0.63 8.58 2.57
C GLY A 116 0.06 7.97 1.30
N CYS A 117 -0.42 8.82 0.42
CA CYS A 117 -0.97 8.44 -0.86
C CYS A 117 -0.50 9.39 -1.98
N ILE A 118 -0.63 8.93 -3.23
CA ILE A 118 -0.25 9.69 -4.41
C ILE A 118 -1.07 9.22 -5.61
N TYR A 119 -1.53 10.13 -6.46
CA TYR A 119 -2.13 9.74 -7.74
C TYR A 119 -1.11 9.04 -8.63
N SER A 120 -1.52 7.98 -9.33
CA SER A 120 -0.62 7.17 -10.16
C SER A 120 0.10 8.02 -11.23
N LYS A 121 -0.62 8.97 -11.85
CA LYS A 121 -0.05 9.93 -12.81
C LYS A 121 1.09 10.79 -12.24
N ASP A 122 1.04 11.11 -10.94
CA ASP A 122 2.04 11.93 -10.27
C ASP A 122 3.15 11.07 -9.64
N PHE A 123 2.83 9.82 -9.29
CA PHE A 123 3.81 8.85 -8.81
C PHE A 123 4.94 8.67 -9.82
N PHE A 124 4.62 8.34 -11.07
CA PHE A 124 5.63 8.09 -12.11
C PHE A 124 6.42 9.34 -12.52
N LYS A 125 5.90 10.55 -12.27
CA LYS A 125 6.66 11.79 -12.46
C LYS A 125 7.70 12.04 -11.37
N LYS A 126 7.43 11.57 -10.13
CA LYS A 126 8.29 11.80 -8.96
C LYS A 126 9.19 10.61 -8.64
N ALA A 127 8.79 9.40 -9.04
CA ALA A 127 9.49 8.18 -8.68
C ALA A 127 10.82 8.02 -9.43
N ASN A 128 11.81 7.51 -8.71
CA ASN A 128 13.07 7.07 -9.30
C ASN A 128 12.96 5.58 -9.67
N TYR A 129 13.32 5.24 -10.89
CA TYR A 129 13.45 3.85 -11.31
C TYR A 129 14.75 3.26 -10.81
N ILE A 130 14.68 2.17 -10.09
CA ILE A 130 15.82 1.46 -9.52
C ILE A 130 15.85 0.03 -10.06
N LYS A 131 16.94 -0.32 -10.73
CA LYS A 131 17.12 -1.66 -11.30
C LYS A 131 17.35 -2.71 -10.21
N LYS A 132 16.88 -3.92 -10.48
CA LYS A 132 17.23 -5.13 -9.75
C LYS A 132 18.76 -5.23 -9.57
N GLY A 133 19.21 -5.62 -8.38
CA GLY A 133 20.61 -5.76 -8.03
C GLY A 133 21.27 -4.46 -7.55
N THR A 134 20.59 -3.31 -7.62
CA THR A 134 21.10 -2.08 -7.02
C THR A 134 21.15 -2.22 -5.50
N THR A 135 22.29 -1.89 -4.90
CA THR A 135 22.48 -1.92 -3.43
C THR A 135 22.50 -0.51 -2.88
N ARG A 136 21.72 -0.27 -1.84
CA ARG A 136 21.68 0.99 -1.10
C ARG A 136 22.87 1.10 -0.15
N SER A 137 23.16 2.31 0.35
CA SER A 137 24.23 2.56 1.31
C SER A 137 24.06 1.82 2.65
N ASP A 138 22.84 1.43 3.02
CA ASP A 138 22.56 0.61 4.21
C ASP A 138 22.67 -0.91 3.98
N GLY A 139 23.16 -1.32 2.80
CA GLY A 139 23.37 -2.72 2.42
C GLY A 139 22.14 -3.44 1.86
N PHE A 140 20.99 -2.78 1.79
CA PHE A 140 19.80 -3.38 1.18
C PHE A 140 19.96 -3.47 -0.34
N THR A 141 19.71 -4.67 -0.91
CA THR A 141 19.77 -4.92 -2.36
C THR A 141 18.38 -5.17 -2.90
N TYR A 142 17.98 -4.41 -3.94
CA TYR A 142 16.70 -4.56 -4.61
C TYR A 142 16.64 -5.89 -5.38
N LYS A 143 15.67 -6.73 -5.03
CA LYS A 143 15.47 -8.05 -5.66
C LYS A 143 14.73 -7.97 -7.01
N TRP A 144 14.08 -6.85 -7.28
CA TRP A 144 13.27 -6.59 -8.48
C TRP A 144 13.51 -5.15 -8.93
N ASP A 145 13.16 -4.86 -10.17
CA ASP A 145 13.04 -3.48 -10.64
C ASP A 145 11.94 -2.77 -9.86
N ASN A 146 12.21 -1.57 -9.38
CA ASN A 146 11.29 -0.80 -8.54
C ASN A 146 11.18 0.64 -9.00
N TRP A 147 9.98 1.20 -8.83
CA TRP A 147 9.78 2.63 -8.77
C TRP A 147 9.72 3.05 -7.31
N VAL A 148 10.46 4.09 -6.94
CA VAL A 148 10.65 4.49 -5.55
C VAL A 148 10.39 5.98 -5.38
N VAL A 149 9.52 6.34 -4.43
CA VAL A 149 9.35 7.70 -3.91
C VAL A 149 9.71 7.73 -2.43
N LYS A 150 9.87 8.89 -1.85
CA LYS A 150 10.06 9.06 -0.40
C LYS A 150 8.73 9.39 0.26
N VAL A 151 8.58 9.03 1.55
CA VAL A 151 7.40 9.40 2.35
C VAL A 151 7.11 10.89 2.28
N LYS A 152 8.13 11.75 2.33
CA LYS A 152 7.99 13.22 2.21
C LYS A 152 7.35 13.70 0.90
N ASP A 153 7.40 12.89 -0.15
CA ASP A 153 6.87 13.23 -1.48
C ASP A 153 5.40 12.79 -1.65
N LEU A 154 4.86 12.08 -0.65
CA LEU A 154 3.46 11.64 -0.60
C LEU A 154 2.56 12.73 -0.04
N SER A 155 1.30 12.70 -0.43
CA SER A 155 0.25 13.48 0.20
C SER A 155 -0.18 12.84 1.51
N SER A 156 -0.44 13.66 2.53
CA SER A 156 -1.09 13.17 3.77
C SER A 156 -2.50 12.69 3.47
N VAL A 157 -2.87 11.54 4.01
CA VAL A 157 -4.20 10.97 3.82
C VAL A 157 -5.29 11.88 4.39
N ASP A 158 -5.06 12.49 5.55
CA ASP A 158 -5.99 13.44 6.17
C ASP A 158 -6.29 14.64 5.25
N LYS A 159 -5.28 15.13 4.51
CA LYS A 159 -5.45 16.20 3.52
C LYS A 159 -6.29 15.77 2.34
N VAL A 160 -6.16 14.53 1.89
CA VAL A 160 -6.97 14.00 0.78
C VAL A 160 -8.41 13.79 1.23
N LEU A 161 -8.63 13.27 2.45
CA LEU A 161 -9.96 13.14 3.05
C LEU A 161 -10.68 14.48 3.19
N SER A 162 -9.99 15.53 3.70
CA SER A 162 -10.59 16.84 3.88
C SER A 162 -11.01 17.52 2.59
N ASN A 163 -10.31 17.25 1.48
CA ASN A 163 -10.65 17.80 0.17
C ASN A 163 -11.87 17.12 -0.46
N THR A 164 -12.20 15.89 -0.06
CA THR A 164 -13.36 15.15 -0.57
C THR A 164 -14.64 15.44 0.21
N THR A 165 -14.55 15.76 1.51
CA THR A 165 -15.72 16.16 2.33
C THR A 165 -16.16 17.60 2.08
N GLY A 166 -15.36 18.44 1.42
CA GLY A 166 -15.70 19.81 1.07
C GLY A 166 -16.57 19.98 -0.17
N LEU A 167 -16.84 18.91 -0.92
CA LEU A 167 -17.69 18.95 -2.13
C LEU A 167 -19.18 18.76 -1.86
N ASP A 168 -19.57 18.28 -0.68
CA ASP A 168 -20.98 18.01 -0.33
C ASP A 168 -21.71 19.21 0.32
N THR A 169 -21.09 20.40 0.37
CA THR A 169 -21.71 21.58 1.01
C THR A 169 -22.35 22.56 0.02
N PHE A 170 -22.56 22.16 -1.24
CA PHE A 170 -23.28 22.95 -2.24
C PHE A 170 -24.43 22.16 -2.87
N LEU A 171 -25.44 21.83 -2.08
CA LEU A 171 -26.80 21.50 -2.53
C LEU A 171 -27.82 22.22 -1.65
#